data_735070809acc26835c3a3cde0a1aa179
#
_entry.id   735070809acc26835c3a3cde0a1aa179
#
_cell.length_a   1.000
_cell.length_b   1.000
_cell.length_c   1.000
_cell.angle_alpha   90.00
_cell.angle_beta   90.00
_cell.angle_gamma   90.00
#
_symmetry.space_group_name_H-M   'P 1'
#
loop_
_entity.id
_entity.type
_entity.pdbx_description
1 polymer ?
#
loop_
_entity_poly.entity_id
_entity_poly.type
_entity_poly.pdbx_seq_one_letter_code
_entity_poly.pdbx_strand_id
1 'polypeptide(L)'
;MRMNSLETKSLTLSYGEAMIIDELDVTIPKGEITVFIGSNGCGKSTLLRSLARLLKPHAGSILLEGSKISSLPTKEIAKQLAILPQGPVAPEGLTVLQLVKQGRYPYQNWFRQWSQEDEEKVQNALEATGLADLADRQVDSLSGGQRQRAWIAMTLAQDTDIILLDEPTTYLDMTHQIEILDLLFELNEKENRTIVMVLHDLNLACRYAHHIVALQDKKIYAQGRPEEVINCDLVQRVFNMNCEVTVDPLFGTPLCIPHGRGRCIVNKLRVETQHAQ
;
A
#
# COMPACT_ATOMS: atom_id res chain seq x y z
N MET A 1 23.46 -7.27 -6.11
CA MET A 1 22.85 -5.97 -5.75
C MET A 1 21.35 -6.13 -5.99
N ARG A 2 20.48 -5.91 -5.00
CA ARG A 2 19.03 -5.85 -5.24
C ARG A 2 18.77 -4.64 -6.13
N MET A 3 17.95 -4.82 -7.18
CA MET A 3 17.50 -3.69 -8.00
C MET A 3 16.33 -3.00 -7.29
N ASN A 4 16.29 -1.68 -7.35
CA ASN A 4 15.23 -0.88 -6.75
C ASN A 4 14.25 -0.40 -7.82
N SER A 5 12.95 -0.55 -7.57
CA SER A 5 11.90 -0.05 -8.47
C SER A 5 11.69 1.44 -8.33
N LEU A 6 11.69 1.93 -7.08
CA LEU A 6 11.55 3.35 -6.75
C LEU A 6 12.59 3.74 -5.70
N GLU A 7 13.13 4.94 -5.85
CA GLU A 7 14.05 5.56 -4.90
C GLU A 7 13.74 7.04 -4.73
N THR A 8 13.98 7.56 -3.53
CA THR A 8 13.98 9.02 -3.32
C THR A 8 15.38 9.50 -2.92
N LYS A 9 15.72 10.71 -3.30
CA LYS A 9 16.97 11.38 -2.93
C LYS A 9 16.68 12.73 -2.34
N SER A 10 16.94 12.86 -1.02
CA SER A 10 16.71 14.07 -0.21
C SER A 10 15.32 14.68 -0.48
N LEU A 11 14.27 13.81 -0.47
CA LEU A 11 12.94 14.19 -0.87
C LEU A 11 12.28 15.07 0.19
N THR A 12 11.87 16.26 -0.19
CA THR A 12 11.08 17.19 0.64
C THR A 12 9.73 17.44 0.01
N LEU A 13 8.66 17.21 0.80
CA LEU A 13 7.27 17.37 0.37
C LEU A 13 6.55 18.38 1.25
N SER A 14 5.73 19.24 0.62
CA SER A 14 4.92 20.25 1.32
C SER A 14 3.55 20.44 0.64
N TYR A 15 2.57 20.90 1.43
CA TYR A 15 1.34 21.49 0.95
C TYR A 15 1.35 22.97 1.31
N GLY A 16 1.57 23.84 0.32
CA GLY A 16 1.82 25.26 0.55
C GLY A 16 3.06 25.43 1.45
N GLU A 17 2.91 26.12 2.58
CA GLU A 17 4.01 26.34 3.55
C GLU A 17 4.19 25.17 4.53
N ALA A 18 3.22 24.26 4.63
CA ALA A 18 3.29 23.15 5.56
C ALA A 18 4.20 22.04 5.03
N MET A 19 5.38 21.88 5.61
CA MET A 19 6.30 20.78 5.34
C MET A 19 5.77 19.47 5.95
N ILE A 20 5.63 18.44 5.12
CA ILE A 20 5.12 17.11 5.50
C ILE A 20 6.23 16.08 5.58
N ILE A 21 7.20 16.14 4.68
CA ILE A 21 8.38 15.26 4.62
C ILE A 21 9.60 16.14 4.43
N ASP A 22 10.68 15.81 5.14
CA ASP A 22 11.91 16.57 5.17
C ASP A 22 13.13 15.68 4.88
N GLU A 23 13.79 15.94 3.74
CA GLU A 23 15.01 15.27 3.28
C GLU A 23 14.98 13.73 3.40
N LEU A 24 13.94 13.10 2.89
CA LEU A 24 13.69 11.67 3.03
C LEU A 24 14.34 10.86 1.90
N ASP A 25 15.14 9.85 2.27
CA ASP A 25 15.70 8.84 1.36
C ASP A 25 15.05 7.49 1.62
N VAL A 26 14.20 7.03 0.69
CA VAL A 26 13.57 5.73 0.74
C VAL A 26 13.96 4.90 -0.48
N THR A 27 14.08 3.61 -0.28
CA THR A 27 14.34 2.62 -1.31
C THR A 27 13.23 1.57 -1.30
N ILE A 28 12.61 1.34 -2.45
CA ILE A 28 11.59 0.32 -2.66
C ILE A 28 12.21 -0.82 -3.47
N PRO A 29 12.46 -1.99 -2.86
CA PRO A 29 13.02 -3.13 -3.55
C PRO A 29 12.09 -3.64 -4.65
N LYS A 30 12.67 -4.04 -5.79
CA LYS A 30 11.93 -4.60 -6.92
C LYS A 30 11.40 -5.99 -6.59
N GLY A 31 10.14 -6.28 -6.98
CA GLY A 31 9.51 -7.59 -6.78
C GLY A 31 9.19 -7.90 -5.32
N GLU A 32 9.21 -6.91 -4.42
CA GLU A 32 8.87 -7.08 -3.00
C GLU A 32 7.61 -6.27 -2.65
N ILE A 33 6.94 -6.69 -1.57
CA ILE A 33 5.87 -5.93 -0.94
C ILE A 33 6.49 -5.01 0.11
N THR A 34 6.40 -3.70 -0.09
CA THR A 34 6.82 -2.69 0.88
C THR A 34 5.60 -2.09 1.56
N VAL A 35 5.60 -2.02 2.89
CA VAL A 35 4.52 -1.41 3.66
C VAL A 35 5.01 -0.17 4.40
N PHE A 36 4.31 0.95 4.20
CA PHE A 36 4.52 2.17 4.97
C PHE A 36 3.67 2.14 6.24
N ILE A 37 4.32 2.25 7.40
CA ILE A 37 3.70 2.32 8.71
C ILE A 37 4.03 3.65 9.41
N GLY A 38 3.24 4.00 10.41
CA GLY A 38 3.45 5.22 11.21
C GLY A 38 2.13 5.81 11.71
N SER A 39 2.21 6.76 12.62
CA SER A 39 1.05 7.46 13.15
C SER A 39 0.27 8.23 12.08
N ASN A 40 -0.99 8.58 12.36
CA ASN A 40 -1.79 9.37 11.44
C ASN A 40 -1.15 10.75 11.25
N GLY A 41 -1.15 11.24 10.01
CA GLY A 41 -0.57 12.54 9.66
C GLY A 41 0.96 12.57 9.51
N CYS A 42 1.70 11.45 9.69
CA CYS A 42 3.15 11.42 9.55
C CYS A 42 3.67 11.50 8.09
N GLY A 43 2.77 11.52 7.08
CA GLY A 43 3.14 11.75 5.68
C GLY A 43 3.12 10.51 4.76
N LYS A 44 2.63 9.33 5.22
CA LYS A 44 2.58 8.08 4.41
C LYS A 44 1.88 8.26 3.06
N SER A 45 0.64 8.74 3.06
CA SER A 45 -0.14 8.98 1.83
C SER A 45 0.46 10.08 0.97
N THR A 46 1.09 11.09 1.60
CA THR A 46 1.79 12.17 0.89
C THR A 46 3.02 11.62 0.16
N LEU A 47 3.79 10.76 0.81
CA LEU A 47 4.92 10.06 0.19
C LEU A 47 4.44 9.19 -0.97
N LEU A 48 3.41 8.36 -0.76
CA LEU A 48 2.86 7.48 -1.79
C LEU A 48 2.39 8.26 -3.03
N ARG A 49 1.67 9.37 -2.83
CA ARG A 49 1.22 10.26 -3.92
C ARG A 49 2.39 10.89 -4.67
N SER A 50 3.46 11.22 -3.97
CA SER A 50 4.66 11.79 -4.59
C SER A 50 5.41 10.74 -5.41
N LEU A 51 5.52 9.49 -4.91
CA LEU A 51 6.07 8.35 -5.67
C LEU A 51 5.28 8.09 -6.96
N ALA A 52 3.96 8.30 -6.95
CA ALA A 52 3.11 8.23 -8.15
C ALA A 52 3.15 9.49 -9.04
N ARG A 53 3.97 10.49 -8.71
CA ARG A 53 4.01 11.79 -9.38
C ARG A 53 2.68 12.57 -9.35
N LEU A 54 1.78 12.27 -8.42
CA LEU A 54 0.55 13.05 -8.17
C LEU A 54 0.82 14.30 -7.32
N LEU A 55 1.93 14.30 -6.57
CA LEU A 55 2.41 15.46 -5.82
C LEU A 55 3.83 15.78 -6.26
N LYS A 56 4.06 17.02 -6.66
CA LYS A 56 5.41 17.49 -7.07
C LYS A 56 6.26 17.73 -5.82
N PRO A 57 7.50 17.19 -5.76
CA PRO A 57 8.44 17.50 -4.70
C PRO A 57 8.76 18.99 -4.60
N HIS A 58 8.91 19.49 -3.37
CA HIS A 58 9.46 20.82 -3.10
C HIS A 58 10.96 20.82 -3.37
N ALA A 59 11.66 19.79 -2.90
CA ALA A 59 13.10 19.57 -3.17
C ALA A 59 13.38 18.06 -3.30
N GLY A 60 14.57 17.72 -3.76
CA GLY A 60 15.00 16.35 -3.99
C GLY A 60 14.49 15.76 -5.30
N SER A 61 14.54 14.44 -5.41
CA SER A 61 14.12 13.74 -6.63
C SER A 61 13.59 12.33 -6.32
N ILE A 62 12.73 11.84 -7.22
CA ILE A 62 12.22 10.48 -7.23
C ILE A 62 12.73 9.80 -8.49
N LEU A 63 13.26 8.60 -8.33
CA LEU A 63 13.75 7.76 -9.42
C LEU A 63 12.80 6.57 -9.60
N LEU A 64 12.37 6.33 -10.82
CA LEU A 64 11.64 5.14 -11.27
C LEU A 64 12.59 4.33 -12.14
N GLU A 65 12.93 3.11 -11.72
CA GLU A 65 13.91 2.25 -12.41
C GLU A 65 15.22 3.03 -12.77
N GLY A 66 15.71 3.83 -11.82
CA GLY A 66 16.92 4.64 -11.96
C GLY A 66 16.77 5.95 -12.76
N SER A 67 15.65 6.20 -13.42
CA SER A 67 15.36 7.42 -14.17
C SER A 67 14.56 8.42 -13.35
N LYS A 68 14.87 9.73 -13.44
CA LYS A 68 14.06 10.75 -12.75
C LYS A 68 12.63 10.72 -13.25
N ILE A 69 11.66 10.43 -12.37
CA ILE A 69 10.24 10.33 -12.71
C ILE A 69 9.68 11.63 -13.30
N SER A 70 10.27 12.79 -12.94
CA SER A 70 9.88 14.09 -13.46
C SER A 70 10.21 14.30 -14.95
N SER A 71 11.17 13.56 -15.49
CA SER A 71 11.57 13.63 -16.90
C SER A 71 10.79 12.68 -17.83
N LEU A 72 10.05 11.72 -17.26
CA LEU A 72 9.32 10.74 -18.04
C LEU A 72 7.95 11.28 -18.49
N PRO A 73 7.45 10.91 -19.69
CA PRO A 73 6.08 11.21 -20.10
C PRO A 73 5.06 10.55 -19.16
N THR A 74 3.98 11.25 -18.84
CA THR A 74 2.94 10.74 -17.92
C THR A 74 2.41 9.37 -18.34
N LYS A 75 2.21 9.17 -19.65
CA LYS A 75 1.69 7.92 -20.21
C LYS A 75 2.67 6.75 -20.03
N GLU A 76 3.96 7.02 -20.13
CA GLU A 76 5.00 5.99 -19.91
C GLU A 76 5.12 5.62 -18.42
N ILE A 77 4.95 6.57 -17.51
CA ILE A 77 4.84 6.27 -16.08
C ILE A 77 3.61 5.41 -15.81
N ALA A 78 2.45 5.77 -16.36
CA ALA A 78 1.20 5.04 -16.16
C ALA A 78 1.21 3.61 -16.76
N LYS A 79 2.15 3.25 -17.61
CA LYS A 79 2.38 1.87 -18.07
C LYS A 79 3.29 1.06 -17.14
N GLN A 80 4.03 1.73 -16.25
CA GLN A 80 4.97 1.08 -15.33
C GLN A 80 4.47 1.08 -13.90
N LEU A 81 3.62 2.05 -13.53
CA LEU A 81 3.17 2.29 -12.17
C LEU A 81 1.69 2.61 -12.14
N ALA A 82 0.92 1.83 -11.37
CA ALA A 82 -0.47 2.08 -11.06
C ALA A 82 -0.60 2.61 -9.62
N ILE A 83 -1.64 3.40 -9.36
CA ILE A 83 -1.96 3.87 -8.02
C ILE A 83 -3.45 3.77 -7.73
N LEU A 84 -3.78 3.23 -6.55
CA LEU A 84 -5.08 3.34 -5.92
C LEU A 84 -5.01 4.37 -4.79
N PRO A 85 -5.60 5.56 -4.94
CA PRO A 85 -5.64 6.56 -3.88
C PRO A 85 -6.64 6.17 -2.79
N GLN A 86 -6.53 6.77 -1.61
CA GLN A 86 -7.47 6.59 -0.51
C GLN A 86 -8.87 7.13 -0.89
N GLY A 87 -9.91 6.33 -0.65
CA GLY A 87 -11.31 6.71 -0.82
C GLY A 87 -11.68 7.20 -2.22
N PRO A 88 -11.37 6.47 -3.30
CA PRO A 88 -11.69 6.92 -4.64
C PRO A 88 -13.20 6.94 -4.88
N VAL A 89 -13.68 7.92 -5.66
CA VAL A 89 -15.09 8.12 -5.98
C VAL A 89 -15.31 7.82 -7.46
N ALA A 90 -16.28 6.95 -7.76
CA ALA A 90 -16.70 6.69 -9.13
C ALA A 90 -17.77 7.71 -9.58
N PRO A 91 -17.82 8.09 -10.87
CA PRO A 91 -18.98 8.77 -11.44
C PRO A 91 -20.26 7.96 -11.22
N GLU A 92 -21.38 8.64 -10.98
CA GLU A 92 -22.69 7.99 -10.80
C GLU A 92 -23.08 7.15 -12.02
N GLY A 93 -23.68 5.99 -11.78
CA GLY A 93 -24.19 5.10 -12.81
C GLY A 93 -23.14 4.27 -13.54
N LEU A 94 -21.86 4.37 -13.15
CA LEU A 94 -20.78 3.59 -13.77
C LEU A 94 -20.88 2.11 -13.36
N THR A 95 -20.82 1.19 -14.33
CA THR A 95 -20.74 -0.25 -14.01
C THR A 95 -19.34 -0.67 -13.58
N VAL A 96 -19.24 -1.83 -12.92
CA VAL A 96 -17.94 -2.41 -12.53
C VAL A 96 -17.06 -2.60 -13.76
N LEU A 97 -17.58 -3.18 -14.85
CA LEU A 97 -16.86 -3.36 -16.11
C LEU A 97 -16.34 -2.04 -16.65
N GLN A 98 -17.19 -1.01 -16.67
CA GLN A 98 -16.80 0.32 -17.16
C GLN A 98 -15.71 0.96 -16.29
N LEU A 99 -15.76 0.78 -14.97
CA LEU A 99 -14.71 1.23 -14.06
C LEU A 99 -13.39 0.50 -14.36
N VAL A 100 -13.41 -0.82 -14.43
CA VAL A 100 -12.21 -1.63 -14.64
C VAL A 100 -11.57 -1.33 -16.01
N LYS A 101 -12.38 -1.11 -17.05
CA LYS A 101 -11.92 -0.68 -18.38
C LYS A 101 -11.11 0.63 -18.35
N GLN A 102 -11.34 1.53 -17.38
CA GLN A 102 -10.54 2.77 -17.25
C GLN A 102 -9.07 2.49 -16.94
N GLY A 103 -8.74 1.34 -16.32
CA GLY A 103 -7.35 0.91 -16.11
C GLY A 103 -6.55 0.80 -17.40
N ARG A 104 -7.21 0.55 -18.55
CA ARG A 104 -6.55 0.42 -19.85
C ARG A 104 -6.29 1.76 -20.56
N TYR A 105 -6.73 2.89 -19.98
CA TYR A 105 -6.55 4.23 -20.57
C TYR A 105 -5.09 4.54 -21.01
N PRO A 106 -4.03 4.17 -20.26
CA PRO A 106 -2.66 4.43 -20.69
C PRO A 106 -2.25 3.76 -22.01
N TYR A 107 -2.92 2.69 -22.42
CA TYR A 107 -2.62 1.94 -23.65
C TYR A 107 -3.40 2.44 -24.86
N GLN A 108 -4.47 3.21 -24.64
CA GLN A 108 -5.29 3.76 -25.71
C GLN A 108 -4.65 5.04 -26.30
N ASN A 109 -4.85 5.23 -27.59
CA ASN A 109 -4.50 6.47 -28.30
C ASN A 109 -5.51 6.72 -29.42
N TRP A 110 -5.41 7.87 -30.10
CA TRP A 110 -6.34 8.28 -31.14
C TRP A 110 -6.49 7.24 -32.28
N PHE A 111 -5.43 6.44 -32.55
CA PHE A 111 -5.41 5.43 -33.62
C PHE A 111 -5.58 4.00 -33.10
N ARG A 112 -5.24 3.71 -31.85
CA ARG A 112 -5.41 2.40 -31.20
C ARG A 112 -6.60 2.48 -30.26
N GLN A 113 -7.74 2.03 -30.75
CA GLN A 113 -8.95 1.81 -29.94
C GLN A 113 -8.78 0.54 -29.10
N TRP A 114 -9.85 0.05 -28.54
CA TRP A 114 -9.89 -1.15 -27.70
C TRP A 114 -9.34 -2.38 -28.46
N SER A 115 -8.45 -3.15 -27.82
CA SER A 115 -7.85 -4.37 -28.38
C SER A 115 -8.32 -5.62 -27.64
N GLN A 116 -8.09 -6.80 -28.23
CA GLN A 116 -8.35 -8.07 -27.55
C GLN A 116 -7.51 -8.21 -26.27
N GLU A 117 -6.26 -7.76 -26.27
CA GLU A 117 -5.38 -7.71 -25.09
C GLU A 117 -6.00 -6.87 -23.97
N ASP A 118 -6.62 -5.72 -24.29
CA ASP A 118 -7.29 -4.89 -23.30
C ASP A 118 -8.48 -5.63 -22.66
N GLU A 119 -9.27 -6.37 -23.47
CA GLU A 119 -10.38 -7.17 -22.97
C GLU A 119 -9.89 -8.31 -22.06
N GLU A 120 -8.83 -9.02 -22.45
CA GLU A 120 -8.22 -10.09 -21.66
C GLU A 120 -7.71 -9.57 -20.30
N LYS A 121 -7.02 -8.41 -20.27
CA LYS A 121 -6.52 -7.81 -19.02
C LYS A 121 -7.66 -7.38 -18.09
N VAL A 122 -8.74 -6.84 -18.65
CA VAL A 122 -9.94 -6.47 -17.89
C VAL A 122 -10.62 -7.71 -17.31
N GLN A 123 -10.80 -8.76 -18.13
CA GLN A 123 -11.41 -10.00 -17.69
C GLN A 123 -10.59 -10.67 -16.59
N ASN A 124 -9.27 -10.78 -16.75
CA ASN A 124 -8.36 -11.33 -15.73
C ASN A 124 -8.43 -10.54 -14.42
N ALA A 125 -8.52 -9.21 -14.50
CA ALA A 125 -8.64 -8.37 -13.31
C ALA A 125 -10.00 -8.58 -12.58
N LEU A 126 -11.09 -8.75 -13.32
CA LEU A 126 -12.41 -9.06 -12.76
C LEU A 126 -12.43 -10.44 -12.10
N GLU A 127 -11.83 -11.44 -12.73
CA GLU A 127 -11.73 -12.80 -12.19
C GLU A 127 -10.85 -12.84 -10.93
N ALA A 128 -9.66 -12.23 -10.97
CA ALA A 128 -8.74 -12.17 -9.83
C ALA A 128 -9.37 -11.50 -8.60
N THR A 129 -10.27 -10.53 -8.80
CA THR A 129 -10.96 -9.84 -7.71
C THR A 129 -12.32 -10.45 -7.34
N GLY A 130 -12.75 -11.54 -8.01
CA GLY A 130 -14.04 -12.19 -7.78
C GLY A 130 -15.24 -11.32 -8.14
N LEU A 131 -15.11 -10.49 -9.20
CA LEU A 131 -16.15 -9.54 -9.63
C LEU A 131 -16.73 -9.85 -11.01
N ALA A 132 -16.38 -10.99 -11.63
CA ALA A 132 -16.86 -11.34 -12.95
C ALA A 132 -18.40 -11.34 -13.04
N ASP A 133 -19.07 -11.93 -12.06
CA ASP A 133 -20.55 -12.00 -12.01
C ASP A 133 -21.21 -10.65 -11.68
N LEU A 134 -20.43 -9.64 -11.27
CA LEU A 134 -20.91 -8.31 -10.94
C LEU A 134 -20.51 -7.25 -11.98
N ALA A 135 -19.96 -7.66 -13.12
CA ALA A 135 -19.40 -6.78 -14.14
C ALA A 135 -20.40 -5.70 -14.62
N ASP A 136 -21.67 -6.06 -14.81
CA ASP A 136 -22.73 -5.14 -15.27
C ASP A 136 -23.41 -4.38 -14.12
N ARG A 137 -23.05 -4.66 -12.87
CA ARG A 137 -23.62 -3.98 -11.71
C ARG A 137 -23.05 -2.60 -11.54
N GLN A 138 -23.89 -1.63 -11.13
CA GLN A 138 -23.43 -0.28 -10.83
C GLN A 138 -22.54 -0.26 -9.58
N VAL A 139 -21.42 0.49 -9.65
CA VAL A 139 -20.43 0.61 -8.56
C VAL A 139 -21.08 1.15 -7.29
N ASP A 140 -22.05 2.07 -7.43
CA ASP A 140 -22.74 2.68 -6.28
C ASP A 140 -23.64 1.69 -5.53
N SER A 141 -24.08 0.60 -6.18
CA SER A 141 -24.91 -0.44 -5.59
C SER A 141 -24.10 -1.56 -4.89
N LEU A 142 -22.77 -1.50 -4.94
CA LEU A 142 -21.88 -2.48 -4.33
C LEU A 142 -21.75 -2.26 -2.82
N SER A 143 -21.50 -3.35 -2.07
CA SER A 143 -21.01 -3.25 -0.70
C SER A 143 -19.63 -2.56 -0.65
N GLY A 144 -19.23 -2.08 0.53
CA GLY A 144 -17.92 -1.44 0.71
C GLY A 144 -16.75 -2.32 0.22
N GLY A 145 -16.76 -3.61 0.59
CA GLY A 145 -15.74 -4.57 0.16
C GLY A 145 -15.76 -4.84 -1.35
N GLN A 146 -16.95 -5.00 -1.95
CA GLN A 146 -17.08 -5.17 -3.40
C GLN A 146 -16.60 -3.94 -4.16
N ARG A 147 -16.94 -2.74 -3.66
CA ARG A 147 -16.48 -1.47 -4.24
C ARG A 147 -14.96 -1.35 -4.17
N GLN A 148 -14.35 -1.68 -3.04
CA GLN A 148 -12.89 -1.67 -2.90
C GLN A 148 -12.23 -2.65 -3.87
N ARG A 149 -12.77 -3.87 -4.02
CA ARG A 149 -12.28 -4.85 -5.01
C ARG A 149 -12.43 -4.33 -6.44
N ALA A 150 -13.48 -3.58 -6.77
CA ALA A 150 -13.65 -2.99 -8.11
C ALA A 150 -12.56 -1.95 -8.44
N TRP A 151 -12.17 -1.13 -7.47
CA TRP A 151 -11.06 -0.20 -7.63
C TRP A 151 -9.70 -0.91 -7.75
N ILE A 152 -9.51 -1.99 -6.98
CA ILE A 152 -8.31 -2.84 -7.13
C ILE A 152 -8.31 -3.49 -8.51
N ALA A 153 -9.43 -4.02 -9.00
CA ALA A 153 -9.55 -4.58 -10.35
C ALA A 153 -9.16 -3.55 -11.43
N MET A 154 -9.62 -2.31 -11.32
CA MET A 154 -9.20 -1.23 -12.21
C MET A 154 -7.68 -1.01 -12.18
N THR A 155 -7.09 -1.03 -10.99
CA THR A 155 -5.64 -0.87 -10.81
C THR A 155 -4.88 -2.05 -11.43
N LEU A 156 -5.37 -3.29 -11.26
CA LEU A 156 -4.79 -4.49 -11.84
C LEU A 156 -4.93 -4.53 -13.37
N ALA A 157 -6.07 -4.09 -13.91
CA ALA A 157 -6.30 -4.00 -15.35
C ALA A 157 -5.31 -3.05 -16.05
N GLN A 158 -4.71 -2.10 -15.31
CA GLN A 158 -3.64 -1.26 -15.84
C GLN A 158 -2.38 -2.05 -16.19
N ASP A 159 -2.18 -3.24 -15.60
CA ASP A 159 -1.11 -4.20 -15.93
C ASP A 159 0.29 -3.58 -15.85
N THR A 160 0.66 -3.17 -14.66
CA THR A 160 1.93 -2.49 -14.36
C THR A 160 2.82 -3.32 -13.44
N ASP A 161 4.14 -3.15 -13.54
CA ASP A 161 5.12 -3.83 -12.68
C ASP A 161 5.09 -3.30 -11.22
N ILE A 162 4.63 -2.05 -11.04
CA ILE A 162 4.59 -1.39 -9.74
C ILE A 162 3.15 -0.98 -9.42
N ILE A 163 2.69 -1.35 -8.23
CA ILE A 163 1.35 -1.02 -7.72
C ILE A 163 1.47 -0.28 -6.40
N LEU A 164 0.92 0.92 -6.33
CA LEU A 164 0.86 1.74 -5.12
C LEU A 164 -0.57 1.77 -4.58
N LEU A 165 -0.76 1.47 -3.29
CA LEU A 165 -2.09 1.35 -2.68
C LEU A 165 -2.15 2.18 -1.39
N ASP A 166 -2.98 3.20 -1.38
CA ASP A 166 -3.19 4.07 -0.21
C ASP A 166 -4.34 3.53 0.64
N GLU A 167 -4.02 2.82 1.72
CA GLU A 167 -4.95 2.19 2.65
C GLU A 167 -5.99 1.26 1.98
N PRO A 168 -5.56 0.21 1.26
CA PRO A 168 -6.46 -0.64 0.47
C PRO A 168 -7.47 -1.42 1.31
N THR A 169 -7.28 -1.54 2.61
CA THR A 169 -8.11 -2.33 3.53
C THR A 169 -8.99 -1.48 4.45
N THR A 170 -8.95 -0.15 4.33
CA THR A 170 -9.75 0.76 5.17
C THR A 170 -11.25 0.59 4.90
N TYR A 171 -12.07 0.63 5.95
CA TYR A 171 -13.53 0.40 5.96
C TYR A 171 -13.98 -1.03 5.61
N LEU A 172 -13.08 -2.00 5.60
CA LEU A 172 -13.40 -3.41 5.37
C LEU A 172 -13.45 -4.17 6.69
N ASP A 173 -14.32 -5.18 6.76
CA ASP A 173 -14.26 -6.17 7.83
C ASP A 173 -13.02 -7.07 7.70
N MET A 174 -12.73 -7.83 8.74
CA MET A 174 -11.53 -8.66 8.83
C MET A 174 -11.41 -9.65 7.65
N THR A 175 -12.52 -10.28 7.25
CA THR A 175 -12.53 -11.26 6.16
C THR A 175 -12.10 -10.61 4.84
N HIS A 176 -12.72 -9.49 4.48
CA HIS A 176 -12.40 -8.79 3.25
C HIS A 176 -11.00 -8.15 3.26
N GLN A 177 -10.50 -7.73 4.44
CA GLN A 177 -9.10 -7.26 4.56
C GLN A 177 -8.13 -8.36 4.20
N ILE A 178 -8.31 -9.57 4.77
CA ILE A 178 -7.45 -10.72 4.48
C ILE A 178 -7.55 -11.12 3.01
N GLU A 179 -8.76 -11.24 2.44
CA GLU A 179 -8.94 -11.58 1.02
C GLU A 179 -8.17 -10.64 0.07
N ILE A 180 -8.18 -9.33 0.36
CA ILE A 180 -7.45 -8.34 -0.44
C ILE A 180 -5.95 -8.49 -0.27
N LEU A 181 -5.47 -8.66 0.96
CA LEU A 181 -4.03 -8.81 1.21
C LEU A 181 -3.49 -10.11 0.64
N ASP A 182 -4.26 -11.20 0.73
CA ASP A 182 -3.93 -12.49 0.09
C ASP A 182 -3.85 -12.35 -1.43
N LEU A 183 -4.82 -11.68 -2.07
CA LEU A 183 -4.79 -11.39 -3.50
C LEU A 183 -3.51 -10.61 -3.89
N LEU A 184 -3.17 -9.55 -3.15
CA LEU A 184 -1.98 -8.76 -3.43
C LEU A 184 -0.69 -9.57 -3.22
N PHE A 185 -0.66 -10.41 -2.18
CA PHE A 185 0.46 -11.31 -1.91
C PHE A 185 0.63 -12.34 -3.03
N GLU A 186 -0.46 -12.98 -3.47
CA GLU A 186 -0.43 -13.91 -4.59
C GLU A 186 0.05 -13.28 -5.91
N LEU A 187 -0.35 -12.05 -6.19
CA LEU A 187 0.12 -11.29 -7.36
C LEU A 187 1.63 -11.02 -7.27
N ASN A 188 2.13 -10.68 -6.09
CA ASN A 188 3.56 -10.52 -5.89
C ASN A 188 4.31 -11.84 -6.11
N GLU A 189 3.86 -12.93 -5.49
CA GLU A 189 4.52 -14.24 -5.59
C GLU A 189 4.48 -14.83 -7.02
N LYS A 190 3.34 -14.70 -7.72
CA LYS A 190 3.16 -15.31 -9.05
C LYS A 190 3.75 -14.47 -10.18
N GLU A 191 3.66 -13.15 -10.06
CA GLU A 191 3.99 -12.21 -11.14
C GLU A 191 5.20 -11.32 -10.84
N ASN A 192 5.81 -11.48 -9.64
CA ASN A 192 6.95 -10.69 -9.18
C ASN A 192 6.70 -9.17 -9.24
N ARG A 193 5.44 -8.74 -9.04
CA ARG A 193 5.08 -7.32 -9.02
C ARG A 193 5.61 -6.63 -7.78
N THR A 194 6.09 -5.43 -7.92
CA THR A 194 6.44 -4.56 -6.78
C THR A 194 5.19 -3.93 -6.23
N ILE A 195 4.89 -4.12 -4.95
CA ILE A 195 3.70 -3.56 -4.32
C ILE A 195 4.12 -2.64 -3.16
N VAL A 196 3.61 -1.43 -3.15
CA VAL A 196 3.80 -0.49 -2.03
C VAL A 196 2.44 -0.14 -1.46
N MET A 197 2.22 -0.35 -0.18
CA MET A 197 0.94 -0.04 0.44
C MET A 197 1.09 0.65 1.79
N VAL A 198 0.10 1.46 2.14
CA VAL A 198 -0.08 2.01 3.47
C VAL A 198 -1.02 1.10 4.25
N LEU A 199 -0.58 0.58 5.40
CA LEU A 199 -1.42 -0.18 6.31
C LEU A 199 -1.41 0.46 7.70
N HIS A 200 -2.56 0.34 8.40
CA HIS A 200 -2.71 0.78 9.80
C HIS A 200 -2.50 -0.36 10.79
N ASP A 201 -2.85 -1.58 10.41
CA ASP A 201 -2.64 -2.76 11.26
C ASP A 201 -1.20 -3.23 11.15
N LEU A 202 -0.47 -3.12 12.28
CA LEU A 202 0.94 -3.48 12.36
C LEU A 202 1.17 -4.99 12.18
N ASN A 203 0.26 -5.82 12.68
CA ASN A 203 0.39 -7.28 12.56
C ASN A 203 0.15 -7.75 11.12
N LEU A 204 -0.82 -7.15 10.43
CA LEU A 204 -0.99 -7.39 8.99
C LEU A 204 0.20 -6.85 8.18
N ALA A 205 0.75 -5.69 8.54
CA ALA A 205 1.98 -5.19 7.92
C ALA A 205 3.14 -6.17 8.08
N CYS A 206 3.36 -6.72 9.27
CA CYS A 206 4.39 -7.72 9.51
C CYS A 206 4.18 -9.02 8.72
N ARG A 207 2.93 -9.44 8.56
CA ARG A 207 2.57 -10.70 7.89
C ARG A 207 2.78 -10.67 6.38
N TYR A 208 2.46 -9.54 5.75
CA TYR A 208 2.45 -9.43 4.29
C TYR A 208 3.65 -8.68 3.71
N ALA A 209 4.38 -7.87 4.50
CA ALA A 209 5.50 -7.11 3.99
C ALA A 209 6.79 -7.94 3.90
N HIS A 210 7.52 -7.76 2.81
CA HIS A 210 8.92 -8.13 2.69
C HIS A 210 9.83 -7.01 3.22
N HIS A 211 9.34 -5.76 3.13
CA HIS A 211 10.05 -4.57 3.54
C HIS A 211 9.09 -3.59 4.25
N ILE A 212 9.47 -3.08 5.40
CA ILE A 212 8.72 -2.06 6.14
C ILE A 212 9.48 -0.75 6.11
N VAL A 213 8.75 0.35 5.93
CA VAL A 213 9.25 1.73 6.10
C VAL A 213 8.41 2.40 7.17
N ALA A 214 9.01 2.65 8.31
CA ALA A 214 8.38 3.33 9.44
C ALA A 214 8.65 4.84 9.37
N LEU A 215 7.58 5.64 9.28
CA LEU A 215 7.65 7.10 9.24
C LEU A 215 7.26 7.69 10.60
N GLN A 216 8.07 8.65 11.05
CA GLN A 216 7.81 9.47 12.22
C GLN A 216 8.42 10.86 12.02
N ASP A 217 7.75 11.88 12.53
CA ASP A 217 8.26 13.26 12.56
C ASP A 217 8.84 13.72 11.20
N LYS A 218 8.11 13.43 10.10
CA LYS A 218 8.44 13.81 8.71
C LYS A 218 9.66 13.09 8.13
N LYS A 219 10.21 12.08 8.80
CA LYS A 219 11.41 11.33 8.42
C LYS A 219 11.17 9.83 8.45
N ILE A 220 12.09 9.05 7.89
CA ILE A 220 12.15 7.62 8.13
C ILE A 220 12.76 7.40 9.51
N TYR A 221 12.03 6.72 10.39
CA TYR A 221 12.53 6.26 11.67
C TYR A 221 13.36 4.97 11.49
N ALA A 222 12.82 4.02 10.73
CA ALA A 222 13.49 2.75 10.41
C ALA A 222 12.98 2.20 9.08
N GLN A 223 13.79 1.41 8.39
CA GLN A 223 13.38 0.64 7.22
C GLN A 223 14.17 -0.66 7.15
N GLY A 224 13.53 -1.75 6.70
CA GLY A 224 14.13 -3.08 6.61
C GLY A 224 13.07 -4.18 6.62
N ARG A 225 13.50 -5.41 6.85
CA ARG A 225 12.58 -6.54 7.02
C ARG A 225 11.77 -6.41 8.31
N PRO A 226 10.53 -6.92 8.35
CA PRO A 226 9.73 -6.89 9.59
C PRO A 226 10.48 -7.39 10.82
N GLU A 227 11.21 -8.50 10.69
CA GLU A 227 11.95 -9.15 11.79
C GLU A 227 13.12 -8.30 12.30
N GLU A 228 13.67 -7.43 11.48
CA GLU A 228 14.81 -6.55 11.80
C GLU A 228 14.33 -5.22 12.42
N VAL A 229 13.15 -4.77 12.01
CA VAL A 229 12.67 -3.40 12.27
C VAL A 229 11.68 -3.37 13.44
N ILE A 230 10.77 -4.35 13.52
CA ILE A 230 9.66 -4.32 14.49
C ILE A 230 10.12 -4.81 15.86
N ASN A 231 10.12 -3.90 16.82
CA ASN A 231 10.43 -4.15 18.23
C ASN A 231 9.63 -3.16 19.12
N CYS A 232 9.67 -3.37 20.42
CA CYS A 232 8.91 -2.55 21.39
C CYS A 232 9.32 -1.07 21.34
N ASP A 233 10.61 -0.76 21.11
CA ASP A 233 11.08 0.62 21.03
C ASP A 233 10.52 1.34 19.79
N LEU A 234 10.54 0.71 18.62
CA LEU A 234 9.91 1.27 17.42
C LEU A 234 8.41 1.53 17.66
N VAL A 235 7.68 0.55 18.20
CA VAL A 235 6.24 0.70 18.42
C VAL A 235 5.96 1.85 19.41
N GLN A 236 6.74 1.94 20.48
CA GLN A 236 6.63 3.06 21.43
C GLN A 236 6.92 4.40 20.76
N ARG A 237 7.99 4.49 19.96
CA ARG A 237 8.39 5.75 19.31
C ARG A 237 7.40 6.18 18.23
N VAL A 238 7.09 5.27 17.31
CA VAL A 238 6.31 5.58 16.09
C VAL A 238 4.81 5.71 16.39
N PHE A 239 4.27 4.88 17.31
CA PHE A 239 2.84 4.83 17.61
C PHE A 239 2.47 5.36 19.00
N ASN A 240 3.47 5.72 19.81
CA ASN A 240 3.29 6.11 21.23
C ASN A 240 2.49 5.07 22.02
N MET A 241 2.81 3.79 21.85
CA MET A 241 2.08 2.66 22.38
C MET A 241 3.05 1.64 22.99
N ASN A 242 2.83 1.28 24.25
CA ASN A 242 3.55 0.17 24.88
C ASN A 242 3.01 -1.16 24.35
N CYS A 243 3.90 -2.10 24.07
CA CYS A 243 3.55 -3.43 23.58
C CYS A 243 4.56 -4.48 24.04
N GLU A 244 4.17 -5.73 23.86
CA GLU A 244 5.07 -6.88 23.77
C GLU A 244 5.16 -7.31 22.31
N VAL A 245 6.37 -7.61 21.83
CA VAL A 245 6.58 -8.17 20.49
C VAL A 245 6.99 -9.62 20.64
N THR A 246 6.22 -10.52 20.07
CA THR A 246 6.43 -11.95 20.05
C THR A 246 6.44 -12.49 18.61
N VAL A 247 6.49 -13.79 18.41
CA VAL A 247 6.45 -14.43 17.10
C VAL A 247 5.03 -14.92 16.81
N ASP A 248 4.49 -14.60 15.64
CA ASP A 248 3.23 -15.15 15.16
C ASP A 248 3.38 -16.68 15.01
N PRO A 249 2.56 -17.49 15.69
CA PRO A 249 2.70 -18.93 15.70
C PRO A 249 2.38 -19.61 14.36
N LEU A 250 1.68 -18.92 13.44
CA LEU A 250 1.30 -19.44 12.12
C LEU A 250 2.28 -19.01 11.04
N PHE A 251 2.75 -17.75 11.08
CA PHE A 251 3.54 -17.15 10.00
C PHE A 251 5.01 -16.93 10.37
N GLY A 252 5.36 -17.04 11.66
CA GLY A 252 6.73 -16.80 12.12
C GLY A 252 7.17 -15.32 12.07
N THR A 253 6.27 -14.41 11.70
CA THR A 253 6.52 -12.96 11.62
C THR A 253 6.38 -12.29 13.00
N PRO A 254 6.87 -11.05 13.20
CA PRO A 254 6.63 -10.32 14.43
C PRO A 254 5.14 -10.10 14.68
N LEU A 255 4.71 -10.36 15.92
CA LEU A 255 3.35 -10.12 16.42
C LEU A 255 3.41 -9.11 17.55
N CYS A 256 2.85 -7.93 17.31
CA CYS A 256 2.74 -6.87 18.31
C CYS A 256 1.46 -7.03 19.14
N ILE A 257 1.61 -7.18 20.45
CA ILE A 257 0.53 -7.28 21.43
C ILE A 257 0.50 -5.97 22.23
N PRO A 258 -0.46 -5.05 21.93
CA PRO A 258 -0.51 -3.76 22.62
C PRO A 258 -0.89 -3.92 24.09
N HIS A 259 -0.23 -3.18 24.96
CA HIS A 259 -0.61 -3.08 26.36
C HIS A 259 -1.87 -2.20 26.49
N GLY A 260 -2.90 -2.75 27.13
CA GLY A 260 -4.16 -2.05 27.34
C GLY A 260 -4.82 -2.48 28.65
N ARG A 261 -5.86 -1.75 29.06
CA ARG A 261 -6.66 -2.06 30.26
C ARG A 261 -7.77 -3.05 29.90
N GLY A 262 -7.38 -4.26 29.51
CA GLY A 262 -8.29 -5.34 29.21
C GLY A 262 -8.53 -6.28 30.40
N ARG A 263 -9.47 -7.23 30.24
CA ARG A 263 -9.68 -8.32 31.20
C ARG A 263 -8.51 -9.29 31.13
N CYS A 264 -7.74 -9.42 32.20
CA CYS A 264 -6.66 -10.38 32.33
C CYS A 264 -7.19 -11.69 32.98
N ILE A 265 -7.01 -12.81 32.29
CA ILE A 265 -7.41 -14.15 32.78
C ILE A 265 -6.21 -14.89 33.40
N VAL A 266 -4.99 -14.47 33.07
CA VAL A 266 -3.76 -15.04 33.63
C VAL A 266 -3.57 -14.51 35.04
N ASN A 267 -3.31 -15.42 36.01
CA ASN A 267 -3.20 -15.12 37.43
C ASN A 267 -2.34 -13.87 37.70
N LYS A 268 -2.84 -12.95 38.53
CA LYS A 268 -2.24 -11.67 38.94
C LYS A 268 -0.78 -11.74 39.39
N LEU A 269 -0.25 -12.91 39.71
CA LEU A 269 1.11 -13.10 40.23
C LEU A 269 2.26 -12.84 39.24
N ARG A 270 1.99 -12.64 37.92
CA ARG A 270 3.02 -12.30 36.93
C ARG A 270 3.11 -10.82 36.56
N VAL A 271 2.11 -10.01 36.87
CA VAL A 271 2.04 -8.60 36.46
C VAL A 271 2.72 -7.66 37.49
N GLU A 272 2.81 -8.06 38.76
CA GLU A 272 3.41 -7.23 39.80
C GLU A 272 4.95 -7.18 39.79
N THR A 273 5.60 -8.12 39.09
CA THR A 273 7.06 -8.16 38.97
C THR A 273 7.64 -7.34 37.80
N GLN A 274 6.81 -6.83 36.91
CA GLN A 274 7.27 -6.01 35.75
C GLN A 274 7.09 -4.49 35.95
N HIS A 275 6.39 -4.05 37.00
CA HIS A 275 6.25 -2.61 37.31
C HIS A 275 7.18 -2.13 38.43
N ALA A 276 8.11 -2.97 38.88
CA ALA A 276 9.07 -2.67 39.95
C ALA A 276 10.55 -2.64 39.49
N GLN A 277 10.78 -2.44 38.18
CA GLN A 277 12.13 -2.15 37.67
C GLN A 277 12.13 -0.88 36.80
#